data_4ea975dff4af9926059c74ebd9514ba1
#
_entry.id   4ea975dff4af9926059c74ebd9514ba1
#
_cell.length_a   1.000
_cell.length_b   1.000
_cell.length_c   1.000
_cell.angle_alpha   90.00
_cell.angle_beta   90.00
_cell.angle_gamma   90.00
#
_symmetry.space_group_name_H-M   'P 1'
#
loop_
_entity.id
_entity.type
_entity.pdbx_description
1 polymer ?
#
loop_
_entity_poly.entity_id
_entity_poly.type
_entity_poly.pdbx_seq_one_letter_code
_entity_poly.pdbx_strand_id
1 'polypeptide(L)'
;MRRRTLTAATALAVALPTALLPLAASAHGHHGGHHGGHGPDRSLRVATYNLSLNRAAEGELQADLSTGDDPQARTVAEVIQRADPDVVLLNEFDHDAAHASVDLFRENYLEVPQGGADPVRYRYAYTAPSNTGIPSGVDLDNSGTVGGGNDAFGFGEFPGQYGMVVLSKYPIDTRNVRTFQHFLWKDMPGALLPDDPATPEPADWYSPAELDVVRLSSKSHWDVPVRVGRETVHVLAAHPTPPTFDGPEDRNGRRNHDEIRFWADYVTPGKASRYVYDDEGGRGGLKPGERFVILGDQNADPLDGDSVDAAIDQLLDHPRVTDPRPTSEGAVEASSLQGGANATHRGDPALDTADFADTAPGNLRADYVLPSRGLPVRDAGVFWPTQADPLSRLTGTYPFPSSDHRLVWVDLRVG
;
A
#
# COMPACT_ATOMS: atom_id res chain seq x y z
N MET A 1 56.24 -19.70 38.50
CA MET A 1 56.57 -19.03 39.81
C MET A 1 55.68 -17.86 40.07
N ARG A 2 55.10 -17.79 41.30
CA ARG A 2 54.29 -16.73 41.94
C ARG A 2 52.86 -16.61 41.39
N ARG A 3 51.82 -17.16 41.97
CA ARG A 3 51.11 -17.16 43.26
C ARG A 3 50.40 -15.83 43.56
N ARG A 4 49.02 -15.99 43.64
CA ARG A 4 48.01 -15.47 44.59
C ARG A 4 47.59 -14.00 44.38
N THR A 5 46.28 -13.61 44.52
CA THR A 5 45.38 -13.87 45.63
C THR A 5 43.92 -13.60 45.22
N LEU A 6 43.00 -14.42 45.74
CA LEU A 6 41.55 -14.18 45.86
C LEU A 6 41.26 -13.03 46.86
N THR A 7 40.21 -12.27 46.58
CA THR A 7 39.46 -11.55 47.62
C THR A 7 37.94 -11.69 47.38
N ALA A 8 37.28 -12.27 48.33
CA ALA A 8 35.83 -12.38 48.44
C ALA A 8 35.30 -11.07 49.03
N ALA A 9 34.13 -10.63 48.59
CA ALA A 9 33.36 -9.59 49.24
C ALA A 9 31.88 -10.01 49.34
N THR A 10 31.43 -9.89 50.55
CA THR A 10 30.22 -10.37 51.21
C THR A 10 28.97 -9.63 50.76
N ALA A 11 27.85 -10.37 50.61
CA ALA A 11 26.54 -9.85 50.38
C ALA A 11 25.95 -9.27 51.69
N LEU A 12 25.35 -8.09 51.58
CA LEU A 12 24.51 -7.52 52.68
C LEU A 12 23.08 -7.36 52.16
N ALA A 13 22.16 -8.12 52.73
CA ALA A 13 20.73 -8.04 52.52
C ALA A 13 20.15 -6.92 53.38
N VAL A 14 19.42 -6.00 52.82
CA VAL A 14 18.60 -5.01 53.55
C VAL A 14 17.13 -5.25 53.23
N ALA A 15 16.40 -5.63 54.30
CA ALA A 15 14.94 -5.76 54.27
C ALA A 15 14.28 -4.39 54.52
N LEU A 16 13.27 -4.04 53.75
CA LEU A 16 12.40 -2.88 53.97
C LEU A 16 10.99 -3.33 54.34
N PRO A 17 10.32 -2.64 55.27
CA PRO A 17 9.03 -3.04 55.77
C PRO A 17 7.86 -2.53 54.89
N THR A 18 6.86 -3.40 54.80
CA THR A 18 5.52 -3.12 54.26
C THR A 18 4.73 -2.16 55.15
N ALA A 19 4.29 -1.04 54.62
CA ALA A 19 3.30 -0.18 55.24
C ALA A 19 1.93 -0.34 54.58
N LEU A 20 0.95 -0.86 55.32
CA LEU A 20 -0.47 -0.82 54.96
C LEU A 20 -1.03 0.56 55.28
N LEU A 21 -1.79 1.15 54.37
CA LEU A 21 -2.66 2.30 54.59
C LEU A 21 -4.11 1.96 54.23
N PRO A 22 -5.09 2.49 54.96
CA PRO A 22 -6.47 2.02 54.91
C PRO A 22 -7.31 2.68 53.84
N LEU A 23 -8.33 1.94 53.37
CA LEU A 23 -9.44 2.43 52.54
C LEU A 23 -10.22 3.53 53.23
N ALA A 24 -10.41 4.66 52.55
CA ALA A 24 -11.49 5.60 52.89
C ALA A 24 -12.56 5.51 51.77
N ALA A 25 -13.73 5.05 52.12
CA ALA A 25 -14.93 5.12 51.31
C ALA A 25 -15.53 6.54 51.43
N SER A 26 -15.76 7.17 50.28
CA SER A 26 -16.59 8.38 50.20
C SER A 26 -17.65 8.17 49.13
N ALA A 27 -18.88 8.01 49.56
CA ALA A 27 -20.08 8.10 48.76
C ALA A 27 -20.44 9.57 48.53
N HIS A 28 -20.61 9.99 47.28
CA HIS A 28 -21.38 11.19 46.93
C HIS A 28 -21.97 11.08 45.51
N GLY A 29 -23.28 11.13 45.46
CA GLY A 29 -24.08 12.03 44.64
C GLY A 29 -24.19 11.71 43.14
N HIS A 30 -25.33 11.10 42.75
CA HIS A 30 -25.89 11.11 41.40
C HIS A 30 -26.07 12.54 40.86
N HIS A 31 -25.38 12.86 39.79
CA HIS A 31 -25.84 13.81 38.79
C HIS A 31 -25.88 13.10 37.44
N GLY A 32 -27.11 12.91 36.92
CA GLY A 32 -27.34 12.37 35.58
C GLY A 32 -26.87 13.36 34.52
N GLY A 33 -25.72 13.06 33.94
CA GLY A 33 -25.25 13.64 32.69
C GLY A 33 -25.47 12.59 31.61
N HIS A 34 -26.26 12.92 30.59
CA HIS A 34 -26.32 12.14 29.37
C HIS A 34 -24.94 12.15 28.70
N HIS A 35 -24.11 11.20 29.04
CA HIS A 35 -22.93 10.85 28.23
C HIS A 35 -23.42 10.03 27.05
N GLY A 36 -23.39 10.65 25.86
CA GLY A 36 -23.45 9.89 24.61
C GLY A 36 -22.35 8.85 24.67
N GLY A 37 -22.75 7.57 24.76
CA GLY A 37 -21.83 6.46 24.86
C GLY A 37 -20.97 6.37 23.60
N HIS A 38 -19.74 6.85 23.66
CA HIS A 38 -18.71 6.43 22.71
C HIS A 38 -18.54 4.93 22.89
N GLY A 39 -18.65 4.17 21.80
CA GLY A 39 -18.33 2.74 21.81
C GLY A 39 -16.88 2.54 22.26
N PRO A 40 -16.49 1.33 22.71
CA PRO A 40 -15.12 1.10 23.14
C PRO A 40 -14.16 1.45 22.00
N ASP A 41 -13.14 2.25 22.32
CA ASP A 41 -12.01 2.58 21.45
C ASP A 41 -11.43 1.29 20.86
N ARG A 42 -11.51 1.15 19.52
CA ARG A 42 -10.97 -0.01 18.81
C ARG A 42 -9.67 0.37 18.13
N SER A 43 -8.67 -0.49 18.21
CA SER A 43 -7.52 -0.43 17.33
C SER A 43 -7.88 -1.07 16.00
N LEU A 44 -7.43 -0.49 14.90
CA LEU A 44 -7.53 -1.02 13.55
C LEU A 44 -6.15 -0.93 12.91
N ARG A 45 -5.50 -2.08 12.68
CA ARG A 45 -4.27 -2.13 11.90
C ARG A 45 -4.60 -2.22 10.43
N VAL A 46 -4.14 -1.24 9.66
CA VAL A 46 -4.27 -1.20 8.20
C VAL A 46 -2.89 -1.32 7.58
N ALA A 47 -2.74 -2.13 6.54
CA ALA A 47 -1.47 -2.34 5.87
C ALA A 47 -1.60 -2.34 4.35
N THR A 48 -0.49 -2.10 3.67
CA THR A 48 -0.30 -2.39 2.24
C THR A 48 0.94 -3.23 2.03
N TYR A 49 0.92 -4.10 1.03
CA TYR A 49 2.06 -4.90 0.67
C TYR A 49 2.02 -5.24 -0.83
N ASN A 50 2.99 -4.77 -1.58
CA ASN A 50 3.25 -5.27 -2.92
C ASN A 50 3.96 -6.62 -2.79
N LEU A 51 3.30 -7.68 -3.26
CA LEU A 51 3.73 -9.07 -3.03
C LEU A 51 4.69 -9.58 -4.09
N SER A 52 4.78 -8.90 -5.25
CA SER A 52 5.45 -9.45 -6.45
C SER A 52 4.98 -10.88 -6.78
N LEU A 53 3.70 -11.19 -6.50
CA LEU A 53 3.07 -12.48 -6.80
C LEU A 53 2.43 -12.55 -8.19
N ASN A 54 2.79 -11.61 -9.06
CA ASN A 54 2.48 -11.71 -10.49
C ASN A 54 3.27 -12.86 -11.13
N ARG A 55 2.71 -13.43 -12.20
CA ARG A 55 3.33 -14.53 -12.95
C ARG A 55 3.50 -14.15 -14.42
N ALA A 56 4.31 -14.94 -15.14
CA ALA A 56 4.59 -14.73 -16.55
C ALA A 56 3.42 -15.15 -17.46
N ALA A 57 2.55 -16.04 -17.01
CA ALA A 57 1.44 -16.54 -17.79
C ALA A 57 0.12 -16.55 -17.01
N GLU A 58 -0.98 -16.35 -17.72
CA GLU A 58 -2.33 -16.41 -17.16
C GLU A 58 -2.62 -17.76 -16.51
N GLY A 59 -3.14 -17.74 -15.28
CA GLY A 59 -3.48 -18.93 -14.50
C GLY A 59 -2.31 -19.59 -13.77
N GLU A 60 -1.06 -19.16 -14.00
CA GLU A 60 0.13 -19.70 -13.34
C GLU A 60 0.07 -19.45 -11.82
N LEU A 61 -0.30 -18.24 -11.37
CA LEU A 61 -0.47 -17.96 -9.94
C LEU A 61 -1.50 -18.91 -9.29
N GLN A 62 -2.64 -19.14 -9.94
CA GLN A 62 -3.65 -20.07 -9.42
C GLN A 62 -3.09 -21.49 -9.29
N ALA A 63 -2.30 -21.94 -10.26
CA ALA A 63 -1.66 -23.24 -10.23
C ALA A 63 -0.65 -23.34 -9.07
N ASP A 64 0.22 -22.35 -8.89
CA ASP A 64 1.20 -22.29 -7.82
C ASP A 64 0.55 -22.30 -6.43
N LEU A 65 -0.53 -21.53 -6.27
CA LEU A 65 -1.24 -21.44 -4.99
C LEU A 65 -2.06 -22.69 -4.64
N SER A 66 -2.31 -23.58 -5.60
CA SER A 66 -3.16 -24.75 -5.39
C SER A 66 -2.58 -25.81 -4.46
N THR A 67 -1.25 -25.87 -4.30
CA THR A 67 -0.56 -26.91 -3.52
C THR A 67 -0.21 -26.52 -2.10
N GLY A 68 -0.18 -25.23 -1.76
CA GLY A 68 0.34 -24.69 -0.50
C GLY A 68 1.89 -24.79 -0.37
N ASP A 69 2.59 -25.07 -1.47
CA ASP A 69 4.04 -25.35 -1.47
C ASP A 69 4.89 -24.27 -2.16
N ASP A 70 4.28 -23.25 -2.79
CA ASP A 70 5.01 -22.16 -3.40
C ASP A 70 5.84 -21.42 -2.34
N PRO A 71 7.17 -21.31 -2.49
CA PRO A 71 8.06 -20.77 -1.47
C PRO A 71 7.89 -19.26 -1.29
N GLN A 72 7.58 -18.51 -2.36
CA GLN A 72 7.35 -17.07 -2.28
C GLN A 72 6.03 -16.79 -1.56
N ALA A 73 4.95 -17.48 -1.94
CA ALA A 73 3.65 -17.33 -1.29
C ALA A 73 3.70 -17.67 0.22
N ARG A 74 4.48 -18.69 0.62
CA ARG A 74 4.74 -18.99 2.04
C ARG A 74 5.45 -17.84 2.73
N THR A 75 6.44 -17.25 2.09
CA THR A 75 7.23 -16.17 2.68
C THR A 75 6.39 -14.91 2.85
N VAL A 76 5.65 -14.48 1.83
CA VAL A 76 4.76 -13.31 1.95
C VAL A 76 3.62 -13.55 2.94
N ALA A 77 3.10 -14.76 3.01
CA ALA A 77 2.08 -15.13 4.00
C ALA A 77 2.64 -15.05 5.43
N GLU A 78 3.89 -15.48 5.68
CA GLU A 78 4.55 -15.34 6.99
C GLU A 78 4.71 -13.86 7.38
N VAL A 79 5.09 -12.99 6.44
CA VAL A 79 5.18 -11.54 6.69
C VAL A 79 3.82 -11.00 7.13
N ILE A 80 2.75 -11.35 6.40
CA ILE A 80 1.37 -10.90 6.73
C ILE A 80 0.93 -11.45 8.08
N GLN A 81 1.19 -12.72 8.39
CA GLN A 81 0.86 -13.33 9.67
C GLN A 81 1.56 -12.66 10.85
N ARG A 82 2.84 -12.27 10.69
CA ARG A 82 3.60 -11.58 11.75
C ARG A 82 3.16 -10.14 11.95
N ALA A 83 2.79 -9.44 10.88
CA ALA A 83 2.25 -8.09 10.97
C ALA A 83 0.79 -8.08 11.47
N ASP A 84 0.04 -9.14 11.23
CA ASP A 84 -1.36 -9.38 11.64
C ASP A 84 -2.31 -8.20 11.37
N PRO A 85 -2.33 -7.60 10.17
CA PRO A 85 -3.22 -6.48 9.90
C PRO A 85 -4.69 -6.90 9.94
N ASP A 86 -5.56 -5.95 10.31
CA ASP A 86 -7.00 -6.14 10.27
C ASP A 86 -7.57 -5.94 8.86
N VAL A 87 -6.95 -5.04 8.10
CA VAL A 87 -7.23 -4.77 6.70
C VAL A 87 -5.89 -4.63 5.97
N VAL A 88 -5.74 -5.33 4.86
CA VAL A 88 -4.52 -5.23 4.03
C VAL A 88 -4.87 -5.14 2.55
N LEU A 89 -4.20 -4.22 1.86
CA LEU A 89 -4.15 -4.17 0.40
C LEU A 89 -2.92 -4.94 -0.07
N LEU A 90 -3.15 -5.87 -0.97
CA LEU A 90 -2.13 -6.63 -1.68
C LEU A 90 -2.04 -6.10 -3.10
N ASN A 91 -0.86 -5.67 -3.52
CA ASN A 91 -0.56 -5.28 -4.90
C ASN A 91 0.22 -6.39 -5.60
N GLU A 92 0.18 -6.42 -6.93
CA GLU A 92 0.82 -7.42 -7.79
C GLU A 92 0.40 -8.86 -7.48
N PHE A 93 -0.87 -9.04 -7.29
CA PHE A 93 -1.53 -10.33 -7.18
C PHE A 93 -2.41 -10.53 -8.42
N ASP A 94 -2.07 -11.50 -9.28
CA ASP A 94 -2.79 -11.71 -10.54
C ASP A 94 -4.27 -12.01 -10.28
N HIS A 95 -5.12 -11.25 -10.95
CA HIS A 95 -6.57 -11.37 -10.82
C HIS A 95 -7.09 -12.46 -11.74
N ASP A 96 -7.90 -13.35 -11.20
CA ASP A 96 -8.74 -14.28 -11.96
C ASP A 96 -10.23 -14.00 -11.73
N ALA A 97 -11.05 -14.15 -12.78
CA ALA A 97 -12.48 -13.83 -12.73
C ALA A 97 -13.29 -14.70 -11.77
N ALA A 98 -12.77 -15.88 -11.40
CA ALA A 98 -13.39 -16.79 -10.45
C ALA A 98 -12.97 -16.49 -8.99
N HIS A 99 -12.01 -15.58 -8.79
CA HIS A 99 -11.38 -15.26 -7.50
C HIS A 99 -10.72 -16.47 -6.81
N ALA A 100 -10.41 -17.52 -7.58
CA ALA A 100 -9.88 -18.77 -7.05
C ALA A 100 -8.48 -18.57 -6.43
N SER A 101 -7.62 -17.75 -7.04
CA SER A 101 -6.29 -17.44 -6.50
C SER A 101 -6.36 -16.81 -5.12
N VAL A 102 -7.32 -15.92 -4.89
CA VAL A 102 -7.52 -15.24 -3.57
C VAL A 102 -7.96 -16.26 -2.51
N ASP A 103 -8.88 -17.16 -2.86
CA ASP A 103 -9.34 -18.20 -1.93
C ASP A 103 -8.22 -19.20 -1.62
N LEU A 104 -7.48 -19.66 -2.64
CA LEU A 104 -6.32 -20.54 -2.46
C LEU A 104 -5.23 -19.90 -1.60
N PHE A 105 -4.92 -18.61 -1.79
CA PHE A 105 -3.93 -17.92 -0.97
C PHE A 105 -4.38 -17.83 0.49
N ARG A 106 -5.65 -17.56 0.74
CA ARG A 106 -6.21 -17.52 2.09
C ARG A 106 -6.18 -18.90 2.76
N GLU A 107 -6.68 -19.94 2.07
CA GLU A 107 -6.87 -21.26 2.63
C GLU A 107 -5.55 -22.03 2.78
N ASN A 108 -4.66 -21.98 1.78
CA ASN A 108 -3.45 -22.80 1.74
C ASN A 108 -2.22 -22.12 2.37
N TYR A 109 -2.24 -20.77 2.56
CA TYR A 109 -1.09 -20.03 3.05
C TYR A 109 -1.40 -19.19 4.29
N LEU A 110 -2.41 -18.30 4.25
CA LEU A 110 -2.69 -17.39 5.36
C LEU A 110 -3.36 -18.09 6.56
N GLU A 111 -4.23 -19.06 6.32
CA GLU A 111 -4.91 -19.85 7.37
C GLU A 111 -4.07 -21.06 7.82
N VAL A 112 -2.86 -21.22 7.29
CA VAL A 112 -1.88 -22.27 7.66
C VAL A 112 -0.66 -21.61 8.29
N PRO A 113 -0.16 -22.07 9.47
CA PRO A 113 1.01 -21.46 10.12
C PRO A 113 2.24 -21.49 9.21
N GLN A 114 2.91 -20.35 9.04
CA GLN A 114 4.14 -20.23 8.26
C GLN A 114 5.30 -19.88 9.19
N GLY A 115 6.40 -20.62 9.12
CA GLY A 115 7.64 -20.31 9.86
C GLY A 115 7.49 -20.09 11.37
N GLY A 116 6.43 -20.64 11.98
CA GLY A 116 6.11 -20.48 13.40
C GLY A 116 5.28 -19.21 13.70
N ALA A 117 4.80 -18.50 12.68
CA ALA A 117 3.80 -17.46 12.86
C ALA A 117 2.39 -18.07 13.01
N ASP A 118 1.51 -17.38 13.73
CA ASP A 118 0.13 -17.80 13.91
C ASP A 118 -0.66 -17.56 12.61
N PRO A 119 -1.62 -18.45 12.24
CA PRO A 119 -2.48 -18.25 11.09
C PRO A 119 -3.32 -16.99 11.24
N VAL A 120 -3.54 -16.29 10.13
CA VAL A 120 -4.46 -15.15 10.06
C VAL A 120 -5.65 -15.48 9.17
N ARG A 121 -6.84 -15.10 9.61
CA ARG A 121 -8.07 -15.36 8.87
C ARG A 121 -8.76 -14.07 8.46
N TYR A 122 -8.82 -13.85 7.15
CA TYR A 122 -9.61 -12.78 6.55
C TYR A 122 -10.95 -13.33 6.06
N ARG A 123 -12.03 -12.93 6.75
CA ARG A 123 -13.39 -13.40 6.39
C ARG A 123 -13.93 -12.72 5.14
N TYR A 124 -13.39 -11.58 4.79
CA TYR A 124 -13.84 -10.75 3.70
C TYR A 124 -12.68 -10.44 2.77
N ALA A 125 -12.96 -10.53 1.48
CA ALA A 125 -12.03 -10.20 0.42
C ALA A 125 -12.75 -9.38 -0.65
N TYR A 126 -12.04 -8.48 -1.28
CA TYR A 126 -12.50 -7.75 -2.45
C TYR A 126 -11.38 -7.73 -3.50
N THR A 127 -11.71 -8.12 -4.69
CA THR A 127 -10.90 -7.98 -5.91
C THR A 127 -11.83 -7.70 -7.08
N ALA A 128 -11.33 -7.00 -8.09
CA ALA A 128 -12.06 -6.64 -9.29
C ALA A 128 -11.10 -6.58 -10.49
N PRO A 129 -11.58 -6.57 -11.72
CA PRO A 129 -10.74 -6.46 -12.90
C PRO A 129 -9.79 -5.27 -12.85
N SER A 130 -8.60 -5.48 -13.40
CA SER A 130 -7.54 -4.47 -13.57
C SER A 130 -7.46 -4.05 -15.05
N ASN A 131 -6.90 -2.88 -15.33
CA ASN A 131 -6.59 -2.43 -16.69
C ASN A 131 -5.34 -3.12 -17.28
N THR A 132 -4.52 -3.70 -16.42
CA THR A 132 -3.30 -4.39 -16.84
C THR A 132 -3.61 -5.54 -17.79
N GLY A 133 -2.84 -5.61 -18.86
CA GLY A 133 -2.96 -6.66 -19.87
C GLY A 133 -4.24 -6.63 -20.73
N ILE A 134 -5.15 -5.66 -20.53
CA ILE A 134 -6.32 -5.50 -21.38
C ILE A 134 -5.93 -4.69 -22.62
N PRO A 135 -5.98 -5.27 -23.83
CA PRO A 135 -5.62 -4.55 -25.06
C PRO A 135 -6.48 -3.29 -25.26
N SER A 136 -5.85 -2.15 -25.52
CA SER A 136 -6.56 -0.89 -25.83
C SER A 136 -7.12 -0.87 -27.24
N GLY A 137 -6.51 -1.62 -28.15
CA GLY A 137 -6.83 -1.63 -29.57
C GLY A 137 -6.18 -0.50 -30.38
N VAL A 138 -5.28 0.28 -29.75
CA VAL A 138 -4.53 1.39 -30.36
C VAL A 138 -3.05 1.29 -30.02
N ASP A 139 -2.19 2.04 -30.73
CA ASP A 139 -0.73 2.08 -30.52
C ASP A 139 -0.40 3.17 -29.48
N LEU A 140 -0.31 2.80 -28.22
CA LEU A 140 -0.11 3.74 -27.11
C LEU A 140 1.36 4.08 -26.86
N ASP A 141 2.30 3.28 -27.36
CA ASP A 141 3.73 3.53 -27.22
C ASP A 141 4.38 4.13 -28.49
N ASN A 142 3.55 4.42 -29.51
CA ASN A 142 3.96 4.98 -30.81
C ASN A 142 5.04 4.12 -31.52
N SER A 143 5.00 2.80 -31.31
CA SER A 143 5.94 1.85 -31.94
C SER A 143 5.66 1.62 -33.45
N GLY A 144 4.50 2.04 -33.92
CA GLY A 144 3.98 1.80 -35.25
C GLY A 144 3.24 0.47 -35.41
N THR A 145 3.04 -0.28 -34.35
CA THR A 145 2.30 -1.55 -34.34
C THR A 145 1.38 -1.64 -33.12
N VAL A 146 0.14 -2.03 -33.35
CA VAL A 146 -0.82 -2.22 -32.24
C VAL A 146 -0.64 -3.64 -31.64
N GLY A 147 -0.47 -3.71 -30.32
CA GLY A 147 -0.42 -4.97 -29.56
C GLY A 147 0.75 -5.06 -28.60
N GLY A 148 0.72 -6.07 -27.73
CA GLY A 148 1.69 -6.23 -26.64
C GLY A 148 1.32 -5.48 -25.37
N GLY A 149 2.16 -5.62 -24.34
CA GLY A 149 1.88 -5.10 -22.99
C GLY A 149 1.83 -3.58 -22.91
N ASN A 150 2.59 -2.88 -23.75
CA ASN A 150 2.63 -1.41 -23.77
C ASN A 150 1.35 -0.78 -24.36
N ASP A 151 0.64 -1.51 -25.21
CA ASP A 151 -0.62 -1.06 -25.80
C ASP A 151 -1.85 -1.52 -25.01
N ALA A 152 -1.66 -2.18 -23.89
CA ALA A 152 -2.73 -2.41 -22.94
C ALA A 152 -3.11 -1.12 -22.19
N PHE A 153 -4.32 -1.04 -21.67
CA PHE A 153 -4.74 0.09 -20.83
C PHE A 153 -3.85 0.33 -19.61
N GLY A 154 -3.22 -0.72 -19.10
CA GLY A 154 -2.11 -0.74 -18.15
C GLY A 154 -1.18 -1.85 -18.56
N PHE A 155 0.14 -1.65 -18.42
CA PHE A 155 1.13 -2.64 -18.83
C PHE A 155 0.84 -4.03 -18.26
N GLY A 156 0.87 -5.05 -19.10
CA GLY A 156 0.68 -6.46 -18.75
C GLY A 156 0.57 -7.34 -19.99
N GLU A 157 0.98 -8.59 -19.86
CA GLU A 157 1.00 -9.57 -20.95
C GLU A 157 -0.35 -10.30 -21.11
N PHE A 158 -1.18 -10.30 -20.05
CA PHE A 158 -2.51 -10.89 -20.04
C PHE A 158 -3.45 -10.11 -19.11
N PRO A 159 -4.79 -10.14 -19.38
CA PRO A 159 -5.76 -9.44 -18.54
C PRO A 159 -5.72 -9.90 -17.08
N GLY A 160 -5.53 -8.94 -16.16
CA GLY A 160 -5.51 -9.21 -14.72
C GLY A 160 -4.11 -9.40 -14.13
N GLN A 161 -3.05 -9.44 -14.92
CA GLN A 161 -1.68 -9.43 -14.39
C GLN A 161 -1.47 -8.19 -13.51
N TYR A 162 -0.65 -8.28 -12.46
CA TYR A 162 -0.40 -7.18 -11.50
C TYR A 162 -1.67 -6.64 -10.82
N GLY A 163 -2.68 -7.47 -10.59
CA GLY A 163 -3.94 -7.05 -9.95
C GLY A 163 -3.79 -6.67 -8.48
N MET A 164 -4.93 -6.39 -7.85
CA MET A 164 -5.00 -5.98 -6.44
C MET A 164 -6.02 -6.83 -5.68
N VAL A 165 -5.81 -6.95 -4.35
CA VAL A 165 -6.75 -7.62 -3.44
C VAL A 165 -6.82 -6.85 -2.13
N VAL A 166 -8.02 -6.54 -1.65
CA VAL A 166 -8.25 -6.07 -0.27
C VAL A 166 -8.73 -7.24 0.56
N LEU A 167 -7.97 -7.61 1.59
CA LEU A 167 -8.38 -8.59 2.60
C LEU A 167 -8.78 -7.89 3.88
N SER A 168 -9.85 -8.36 4.54
CA SER A 168 -10.35 -7.73 5.77
C SER A 168 -10.88 -8.75 6.78
N LYS A 169 -10.56 -8.54 8.07
CA LYS A 169 -11.20 -9.23 9.20
C LYS A 169 -12.61 -8.66 9.46
N TYR A 170 -12.87 -7.44 8.99
CA TYR A 170 -14.13 -6.72 9.15
C TYR A 170 -14.99 -6.76 7.89
N PRO A 171 -16.33 -6.66 8.01
CA PRO A 171 -17.23 -6.70 6.85
C PRO A 171 -16.92 -5.59 5.82
N ILE A 172 -16.80 -5.97 4.56
CA ILE A 172 -16.74 -5.06 3.42
C ILE A 172 -18.17 -4.80 2.94
N ASP A 173 -18.53 -3.54 2.74
CA ASP A 173 -19.81 -3.14 2.16
C ASP A 173 -19.74 -3.14 0.63
N THR A 174 -19.78 -4.34 0.06
CA THR A 174 -19.58 -4.55 -1.39
C THR A 174 -20.62 -3.85 -2.27
N ARG A 175 -21.78 -3.45 -1.72
CA ARG A 175 -22.82 -2.71 -2.48
C ARG A 175 -22.46 -1.25 -2.69
N ASN A 176 -21.60 -0.72 -1.86
CA ASN A 176 -21.16 0.68 -1.90
C ASN A 176 -19.69 0.83 -2.31
N VAL A 177 -19.06 -0.24 -2.79
CA VAL A 177 -17.75 -0.16 -3.43
C VAL A 177 -17.87 0.66 -4.69
N ARG A 178 -16.89 1.54 -4.93
CA ARG A 178 -16.76 2.27 -6.19
C ARG A 178 -15.44 1.89 -6.85
N THR A 179 -15.49 1.62 -8.15
CA THR A 179 -14.32 1.34 -8.98
C THR A 179 -14.22 2.39 -10.08
N PHE A 180 -12.97 2.69 -10.49
CA PHE A 180 -12.69 3.75 -11.46
C PHE A 180 -11.78 3.22 -12.57
N GLN A 181 -11.99 1.96 -12.96
CA GLN A 181 -11.22 1.29 -14.00
C GLN A 181 -11.35 1.98 -15.36
N HIS A 182 -12.57 2.46 -15.68
CA HIS A 182 -12.88 3.04 -17.00
C HIS A 182 -12.78 4.57 -17.04
N PHE A 183 -12.32 5.21 -15.96
CA PHE A 183 -12.15 6.66 -15.95
C PHE A 183 -11.12 7.10 -16.99
N LEU A 184 -11.51 7.97 -17.95
CA LEU A 184 -10.63 8.43 -19.02
C LEU A 184 -9.68 9.52 -18.52
N TRP A 185 -8.39 9.41 -18.86
CA TRP A 185 -7.38 10.39 -18.44
C TRP A 185 -7.70 11.81 -18.91
N LYS A 186 -8.16 11.96 -20.16
CA LYS A 186 -8.56 13.27 -20.74
C LYS A 186 -9.70 13.96 -19.99
N ASP A 187 -10.51 13.23 -19.21
CA ASP A 187 -11.65 13.80 -18.50
C ASP A 187 -11.24 14.42 -17.16
N MET A 188 -9.98 14.26 -16.74
CA MET A 188 -9.39 14.97 -15.60
C MET A 188 -9.07 16.41 -16.00
N PRO A 189 -9.65 17.43 -15.34
CA PRO A 189 -9.35 18.81 -15.65
C PRO A 189 -7.88 19.16 -15.43
N GLY A 190 -7.21 19.65 -16.49
CA GLY A 190 -5.77 19.91 -16.44
C GLY A 190 -4.93 18.64 -16.30
N ALA A 191 -5.37 17.56 -16.94
CA ALA A 191 -4.59 16.32 -17.03
C ALA A 191 -3.18 16.60 -17.58
N LEU A 192 -2.18 15.97 -16.95
CA LEU A 192 -0.78 16.10 -17.35
C LEU A 192 -0.47 15.13 -18.51
N LEU A 193 -1.16 15.32 -19.65
CA LEU A 193 -1.00 14.46 -20.81
C LEU A 193 0.45 14.50 -21.35
N PRO A 194 1.00 13.37 -21.81
CA PRO A 194 2.35 13.31 -22.35
C PRO A 194 2.50 14.09 -23.65
N ASP A 195 3.71 14.55 -23.90
CA ASP A 195 4.08 15.46 -24.98
C ASP A 195 5.13 14.79 -25.88
N ASP A 196 4.94 14.85 -27.20
CA ASP A 196 5.99 14.40 -28.12
C ASP A 196 7.07 15.49 -28.23
N PRO A 197 8.27 15.28 -27.68
CA PRO A 197 9.32 16.31 -27.72
C PRO A 197 9.85 16.61 -29.12
N ALA A 198 9.46 15.84 -30.15
CA ALA A 198 9.83 16.07 -31.52
C ALA A 198 8.91 17.08 -32.24
N THR A 199 7.78 17.46 -31.64
CA THR A 199 6.83 18.39 -32.23
C THR A 199 6.74 19.70 -31.41
N PRO A 200 6.22 20.81 -32.00
CA PRO A 200 5.97 22.04 -31.24
C PRO A 200 4.60 22.08 -30.56
N GLU A 201 3.73 21.13 -30.81
CA GLU A 201 2.36 21.09 -30.28
C GLU A 201 2.40 20.46 -28.88
N PRO A 202 1.79 21.05 -27.84
CA PRO A 202 1.84 20.52 -26.50
C PRO A 202 0.85 19.36 -26.29
N ALA A 203 1.24 18.38 -25.47
CA ALA A 203 0.40 17.26 -25.04
C ALA A 203 -0.15 16.40 -26.19
N ASP A 204 0.68 16.17 -27.20
CA ASP A 204 0.30 15.55 -28.48
C ASP A 204 0.86 14.14 -28.69
N TRP A 205 1.42 13.52 -27.64
CA TRP A 205 1.85 12.13 -27.70
C TRP A 205 0.72 11.18 -28.10
N TYR A 206 -0.48 11.39 -27.52
CA TYR A 206 -1.68 10.66 -27.89
C TYR A 206 -2.53 11.44 -28.88
N SER A 207 -2.92 10.81 -29.96
CA SER A 207 -3.90 11.35 -30.89
C SER A 207 -5.29 11.52 -30.20
N PRO A 208 -6.19 12.34 -30.76
CA PRO A 208 -7.55 12.46 -30.23
C PRO A 208 -8.32 11.13 -30.15
N ALA A 209 -8.06 10.19 -31.07
CA ALA A 209 -8.70 8.88 -31.07
C ALA A 209 -8.17 7.98 -29.93
N GLU A 210 -6.90 8.06 -29.61
CA GLU A 210 -6.30 7.36 -28.47
C GLU A 210 -6.78 7.95 -27.16
N LEU A 211 -6.84 9.28 -27.04
CA LEU A 211 -7.39 9.95 -25.86
C LEU A 211 -8.85 9.59 -25.59
N ASP A 212 -9.62 9.19 -26.59
CA ASP A 212 -10.99 8.70 -26.42
C ASP A 212 -11.07 7.34 -25.70
N VAL A 213 -9.96 6.62 -25.61
CA VAL A 213 -9.91 5.29 -24.97
C VAL A 213 -8.92 5.20 -23.82
N VAL A 214 -7.88 6.05 -23.76
CA VAL A 214 -6.85 5.99 -22.71
C VAL A 214 -7.45 6.22 -21.33
N ARG A 215 -7.34 5.19 -20.48
CA ARG A 215 -7.79 5.23 -19.09
C ARG A 215 -6.73 5.81 -18.18
N LEU A 216 -7.14 6.56 -17.16
CA LEU A 216 -6.18 7.13 -16.20
C LEU A 216 -5.46 6.03 -15.42
N SER A 217 -6.21 5.13 -14.79
CA SER A 217 -5.61 4.10 -13.93
C SER A 217 -4.92 3.01 -14.73
N SER A 218 -3.68 2.70 -14.39
CA SER A 218 -2.98 1.55 -14.98
C SER A 218 -3.53 0.22 -14.48
N LYS A 219 -3.95 0.16 -13.21
CA LYS A 219 -4.67 -0.98 -12.63
C LYS A 219 -6.14 -0.64 -12.46
N SER A 220 -6.48 -0.02 -11.36
CA SER A 220 -7.76 0.61 -11.04
C SER A 220 -7.59 1.45 -9.79
N HIS A 221 -8.55 2.32 -9.50
CA HIS A 221 -8.72 2.92 -8.19
C HIS A 221 -9.99 2.33 -7.56
N TRP A 222 -9.93 1.96 -6.28
CA TRP A 222 -11.08 1.39 -5.57
C TRP A 222 -11.36 2.15 -4.28
N ASP A 223 -12.59 2.56 -4.07
CA ASP A 223 -13.11 2.97 -2.77
C ASP A 223 -13.88 1.78 -2.17
N VAL A 224 -13.29 1.11 -1.18
CA VAL A 224 -13.81 -0.10 -0.55
C VAL A 224 -14.23 0.22 0.89
N PRO A 225 -15.53 0.42 1.18
CA PRO A 225 -16.00 0.72 2.52
C PRO A 225 -15.92 -0.50 3.44
N VAL A 226 -15.18 -0.39 4.54
CA VAL A 226 -15.02 -1.42 5.59
C VAL A 226 -15.75 -0.99 6.86
N ARG A 227 -16.57 -1.89 7.43
CA ARG A 227 -17.39 -1.61 8.61
C ARG A 227 -16.69 -2.03 9.91
N VAL A 228 -16.15 -1.07 10.64
CA VAL A 228 -15.48 -1.29 11.93
C VAL A 228 -16.41 -0.91 13.08
N GLY A 229 -17.18 -1.86 13.55
CA GLY A 229 -18.21 -1.61 14.55
C GLY A 229 -19.37 -0.78 13.99
N ARG A 230 -19.53 0.46 14.45
CA ARG A 230 -20.55 1.40 13.95
C ARG A 230 -20.00 2.38 12.90
N GLU A 231 -18.71 2.41 12.74
CA GLU A 231 -18.00 3.31 11.85
C GLU A 231 -17.75 2.63 10.50
N THR A 232 -17.66 3.44 9.45
CA THR A 232 -17.17 3.01 8.14
C THR A 232 -15.82 3.69 7.90
N VAL A 233 -14.85 2.92 7.45
CA VAL A 233 -13.55 3.42 6.97
C VAL A 233 -13.46 3.07 5.49
N HIS A 234 -13.30 4.07 4.65
CA HIS A 234 -13.12 3.90 3.22
C HIS A 234 -11.66 3.56 2.93
N VAL A 235 -11.42 2.36 2.42
CA VAL A 235 -10.12 1.91 1.93
C VAL A 235 -9.98 2.37 0.50
N LEU A 236 -9.15 3.40 0.28
CA LEU A 236 -8.88 3.97 -1.04
C LEU A 236 -7.62 3.31 -1.60
N ALA A 237 -7.84 2.24 -2.36
CA ALA A 237 -6.79 1.36 -2.86
C ALA A 237 -6.39 1.72 -4.29
N ALA A 238 -5.10 1.86 -4.54
CA ALA A 238 -4.53 2.07 -5.88
C ALA A 238 -3.14 1.44 -6.00
N HIS A 239 -2.69 1.30 -7.23
CA HIS A 239 -1.34 0.97 -7.60
C HIS A 239 -1.01 1.74 -8.89
N PRO A 240 -0.61 3.03 -8.79
CA PRO A 240 -0.24 3.87 -9.92
C PRO A 240 0.87 3.29 -10.78
N THR A 241 0.95 3.78 -12.00
CA THR A 241 2.02 3.45 -12.95
C THR A 241 3.39 3.77 -12.34
N PRO A 242 4.41 2.90 -12.42
CA PRO A 242 5.79 3.29 -12.13
C PRO A 242 6.23 4.46 -13.03
N PRO A 243 6.84 5.55 -12.49
CA PRO A 243 7.24 6.72 -13.27
C PRO A 243 8.55 6.48 -14.04
N THR A 244 8.66 5.33 -14.67
CA THR A 244 9.85 4.86 -15.38
C THR A 244 9.44 3.92 -16.52
N PHE A 245 10.37 3.33 -17.27
CA PHE A 245 10.12 2.42 -18.40
C PHE A 245 9.46 3.10 -19.62
N ASP A 246 9.71 4.39 -19.81
CA ASP A 246 9.23 5.19 -20.93
C ASP A 246 10.35 6.00 -21.58
N GLY A 247 9.99 6.89 -22.50
CA GLY A 247 10.91 7.76 -23.23
C GLY A 247 10.84 9.21 -22.75
N PRO A 248 11.39 10.13 -23.56
CA PRO A 248 11.40 11.55 -23.21
C PRO A 248 10.01 12.22 -23.21
N GLU A 249 8.98 11.55 -23.66
CA GLU A 249 7.57 11.97 -23.54
C GLU A 249 7.05 11.86 -22.11
N ASP A 250 7.73 11.06 -21.28
CA ASP A 250 7.45 10.88 -19.84
C ASP A 250 5.99 10.47 -19.55
N ARG A 251 5.45 9.56 -20.38
CA ARG A 251 4.04 9.16 -20.28
C ARG A 251 3.71 8.46 -18.96
N ASN A 252 4.65 7.68 -18.43
CA ASN A 252 4.46 6.93 -17.19
C ASN A 252 4.58 7.84 -15.96
N GLY A 253 5.56 8.75 -15.94
CA GLY A 253 5.71 9.72 -14.85
C GLY A 253 4.53 10.66 -14.77
N ARG A 254 4.05 11.18 -15.89
CA ARG A 254 2.86 12.05 -15.97
C ARG A 254 1.58 11.31 -15.57
N ARG A 255 1.46 10.05 -15.95
CA ARG A 255 0.33 9.21 -15.57
C ARG A 255 0.35 8.92 -14.06
N ASN A 256 1.50 8.55 -13.50
CA ASN A 256 1.70 8.36 -12.06
C ASN A 256 1.24 9.61 -11.28
N HIS A 257 1.70 10.79 -11.69
CA HIS A 257 1.30 12.05 -11.08
C HIS A 257 -0.23 12.22 -11.02
N ASP A 258 -0.93 11.97 -12.14
CA ASP A 258 -2.37 12.17 -12.22
C ASP A 258 -3.16 11.03 -11.54
N GLU A 259 -2.65 9.79 -11.52
CA GLU A 259 -3.21 8.69 -10.73
C GLU A 259 -3.17 9.01 -9.23
N ILE A 260 -2.09 9.59 -8.74
CA ILE A 260 -1.96 10.05 -7.33
C ILE A 260 -2.90 11.24 -7.07
N ARG A 261 -2.94 12.20 -7.99
CA ARG A 261 -3.83 13.36 -7.93
C ARG A 261 -5.30 12.95 -7.84
N PHE A 262 -5.68 11.86 -8.49
CA PHE A 262 -7.05 11.36 -8.46
C PHE A 262 -7.55 11.19 -7.02
N TRP A 263 -6.76 10.62 -6.13
CA TRP A 263 -7.13 10.49 -4.72
C TRP A 263 -7.15 11.83 -3.99
N ALA A 264 -6.22 12.75 -4.26
CA ALA A 264 -6.24 14.09 -3.68
C ALA A 264 -7.53 14.84 -4.02
N ASP A 265 -7.95 14.77 -5.29
CA ASP A 265 -9.20 15.38 -5.75
C ASP A 265 -10.43 14.62 -5.21
N TYR A 266 -10.39 13.29 -5.18
CA TYR A 266 -11.49 12.44 -4.69
C TYR A 266 -11.84 12.73 -3.22
N VAL A 267 -10.83 12.89 -2.37
CA VAL A 267 -11.04 13.20 -0.95
C VAL A 267 -11.31 14.69 -0.68
N THR A 268 -11.19 15.55 -1.69
CA THR A 268 -11.48 16.98 -1.58
C THR A 268 -12.95 17.26 -1.88
N PRO A 269 -13.75 17.71 -0.88
CA PRO A 269 -15.18 17.96 -1.12
C PRO A 269 -15.44 19.10 -2.10
N GLY A 270 -16.49 19.00 -2.88
CA GLY A 270 -17.02 20.10 -3.67
C GLY A 270 -16.56 20.13 -5.13
N LYS A 271 -15.89 21.21 -5.57
CA LYS A 271 -15.60 21.40 -7.00
C LYS A 271 -14.48 20.47 -7.51
N ALA A 272 -13.50 20.15 -6.68
CA ALA A 272 -12.34 19.36 -7.07
C ALA A 272 -12.73 17.97 -7.57
N SER A 273 -13.65 17.30 -6.87
CA SER A 273 -14.07 15.94 -7.22
C SER A 273 -15.25 15.84 -8.19
N ARG A 274 -15.84 16.95 -8.68
CA ARG A 274 -17.05 16.89 -9.53
C ARG A 274 -16.88 16.16 -10.84
N TYR A 275 -15.68 16.16 -11.40
CA TYR A 275 -15.38 15.52 -12.67
C TYR A 275 -15.27 13.99 -12.52
N VAL A 276 -14.95 13.51 -11.31
CA VAL A 276 -14.79 12.09 -11.01
C VAL A 276 -16.09 11.35 -11.26
N TYR A 277 -16.00 10.24 -11.98
CA TYR A 277 -17.10 9.29 -12.16
C TYR A 277 -16.58 7.86 -12.00
N ASP A 278 -17.38 7.00 -11.40
CA ASP A 278 -17.10 5.57 -11.27
C ASP A 278 -17.63 4.76 -12.46
N ASP A 279 -17.29 3.48 -12.47
CA ASP A 279 -17.63 2.56 -13.56
C ASP A 279 -19.16 2.31 -13.69
N GLU A 280 -19.95 2.65 -12.65
CA GLU A 280 -21.42 2.58 -12.66
C GLU A 280 -22.08 3.94 -12.98
N GLY A 281 -21.29 4.98 -13.23
CA GLY A 281 -21.75 6.33 -13.58
C GLY A 281 -22.06 7.22 -12.37
N GLY A 282 -21.77 6.78 -11.15
CA GLY A 282 -21.83 7.61 -9.95
C GLY A 282 -20.78 8.73 -10.01
N ARG A 283 -21.16 9.97 -9.61
CA ARG A 283 -20.30 11.15 -9.75
C ARG A 283 -19.87 11.75 -8.41
N GLY A 284 -18.73 12.44 -8.44
CA GLY A 284 -18.12 13.12 -7.30
C GLY A 284 -17.25 12.21 -6.45
N GLY A 285 -16.57 12.81 -5.48
CA GLY A 285 -15.68 12.13 -4.56
C GLY A 285 -16.34 11.76 -3.23
N LEU A 286 -15.51 11.52 -2.25
CA LEU A 286 -15.89 11.15 -0.89
C LEU A 286 -16.66 12.30 -0.21
N LYS A 287 -17.71 11.97 0.55
CA LYS A 287 -18.51 12.99 1.25
C LYS A 287 -17.71 13.66 2.37
N PRO A 288 -18.08 14.92 2.72
CA PRO A 288 -17.45 15.57 3.86
C PRO A 288 -17.64 14.78 5.15
N GLY A 289 -16.56 14.62 5.92
CA GLY A 289 -16.60 13.93 7.22
C GLY A 289 -16.43 12.42 7.16
N GLU A 290 -16.51 11.79 6.00
CA GLU A 290 -16.19 10.37 5.86
C GLU A 290 -14.71 10.12 6.15
N ARG A 291 -14.44 9.00 6.83
CA ARG A 291 -13.11 8.55 7.24
C ARG A 291 -12.54 7.64 6.16
N PHE A 292 -11.28 7.85 5.83
CA PHE A 292 -10.62 7.06 4.80
C PHE A 292 -9.17 6.74 5.15
N VAL A 293 -8.62 5.76 4.47
CA VAL A 293 -7.19 5.47 4.41
C VAL A 293 -6.82 5.25 2.95
N ILE A 294 -5.92 6.07 2.41
CA ILE A 294 -5.33 5.85 1.09
C ILE A 294 -4.16 4.90 1.26
N LEU A 295 -4.13 3.81 0.49
CA LEU A 295 -3.06 2.83 0.58
C LEU A 295 -2.71 2.22 -0.77
N GLY A 296 -1.48 1.74 -0.86
CA GLY A 296 -0.91 1.04 -1.99
C GLY A 296 0.54 1.41 -2.26
N ASP A 297 1.11 0.70 -3.18
CA ASP A 297 2.33 1.09 -3.85
C ASP A 297 1.99 2.26 -4.78
N GLN A 298 2.43 3.47 -4.40
CA GLN A 298 2.20 4.69 -5.18
C GLN A 298 3.30 4.91 -6.23
N ASN A 299 4.35 4.11 -6.21
CA ASN A 299 5.49 4.23 -7.12
C ASN A 299 6.07 5.66 -7.16
N ALA A 300 6.07 6.37 -6.05
CA ALA A 300 6.49 7.78 -5.98
C ALA A 300 7.13 8.09 -4.64
N ASP A 301 8.39 8.52 -4.67
CA ASP A 301 9.13 9.05 -3.52
C ASP A 301 9.09 10.58 -3.55
N PRO A 302 8.98 11.29 -2.40
CA PRO A 302 8.89 12.75 -2.40
C PRO A 302 10.21 13.46 -2.74
N LEU A 303 11.34 12.78 -2.67
CA LEU A 303 12.66 13.40 -2.78
C LEU A 303 13.59 12.72 -3.78
N ASP A 304 13.39 11.44 -4.04
CA ASP A 304 14.29 10.61 -4.83
C ASP A 304 13.51 9.83 -5.90
N GLY A 305 14.22 9.17 -6.84
CA GLY A 305 13.59 8.47 -7.97
C GLY A 305 13.13 9.40 -9.11
N ASP A 306 12.23 8.89 -9.95
CA ASP A 306 11.83 9.52 -11.22
C ASP A 306 10.46 10.22 -11.15
N SER A 307 9.90 10.45 -9.95
CA SER A 307 8.58 11.07 -9.80
C SER A 307 8.51 12.48 -10.41
N VAL A 308 7.44 12.75 -11.16
CA VAL A 308 7.20 14.04 -11.82
C VAL A 308 6.53 15.02 -10.85
N ASP A 309 7.01 16.28 -10.83
CA ASP A 309 6.40 17.40 -10.13
C ASP A 309 5.99 17.08 -8.67
N ALA A 310 6.82 16.31 -7.95
CA ALA A 310 6.54 15.89 -6.58
C ALA A 310 5.15 15.22 -6.44
N ALA A 311 4.88 14.25 -7.29
CA ALA A 311 3.57 13.59 -7.43
C ALA A 311 2.95 13.20 -6.08
N ILE A 312 3.70 12.57 -5.19
CA ILE A 312 3.20 12.08 -3.91
C ILE A 312 2.89 13.20 -2.90
N ASP A 313 3.53 14.37 -3.02
CA ASP A 313 3.28 15.52 -2.14
C ASP A 313 1.84 16.03 -2.27
N GLN A 314 1.16 15.76 -3.39
CA GLN A 314 -0.28 16.01 -3.54
C GLN A 314 -1.11 15.32 -2.44
N LEU A 315 -0.65 14.19 -1.91
CA LEU A 315 -1.26 13.46 -0.81
C LEU A 315 -0.62 13.80 0.53
N LEU A 316 0.72 13.88 0.61
CA LEU A 316 1.43 14.12 1.85
C LEU A 316 1.11 15.50 2.45
N ASP A 317 0.98 16.52 1.59
CA ASP A 317 0.62 17.88 1.99
C ASP A 317 -0.89 18.13 2.04
N HIS A 318 -1.70 17.12 1.70
CA HIS A 318 -3.15 17.30 1.63
C HIS A 318 -3.76 17.58 3.01
N PRO A 319 -4.63 18.63 3.16
CA PRO A 319 -5.13 19.06 4.48
C PRO A 319 -6.02 18.04 5.20
N ARG A 320 -6.53 17.03 4.50
CA ARG A 320 -7.34 15.93 5.08
C ARG A 320 -6.55 14.66 5.36
N VAL A 321 -5.31 14.59 4.94
CA VAL A 321 -4.43 13.42 5.06
C VAL A 321 -3.46 13.61 6.22
N THR A 322 -3.11 12.52 6.87
CA THR A 322 -2.02 12.43 7.84
C THR A 322 -0.96 11.49 7.28
N ASP A 323 0.28 11.94 7.20
CA ASP A 323 1.42 11.06 6.93
C ASP A 323 1.97 10.52 8.26
N PRO A 324 1.83 9.21 8.54
CA PRO A 324 2.34 8.58 9.75
C PRO A 324 3.87 8.46 9.77
N ARG A 325 4.54 8.56 8.61
CA ARG A 325 5.98 8.37 8.43
C ARG A 325 6.49 7.06 9.05
N PRO A 326 5.96 5.89 8.61
CA PRO A 326 6.42 4.60 9.10
C PRO A 326 7.91 4.42 8.82
N THR A 327 8.66 3.80 9.75
CA THR A 327 10.11 3.62 9.64
C THR A 327 10.53 2.19 9.94
N SER A 328 11.76 1.85 9.51
CA SER A 328 12.44 0.63 9.93
C SER A 328 13.94 0.84 10.06
N GLU A 329 14.58 0.09 10.97
CA GLU A 329 16.04 0.06 11.09
C GLU A 329 16.68 -0.73 9.93
N GLY A 330 15.97 -1.72 9.38
CA GLY A 330 16.43 -2.52 8.26
C GLY A 330 16.61 -1.73 6.97
N ALA A 331 15.75 -0.74 6.70
CA ALA A 331 15.93 0.16 5.56
C ALA A 331 17.20 1.00 5.68
N VAL A 332 17.49 1.54 6.87
CA VAL A 332 18.75 2.28 7.13
C VAL A 332 19.98 1.38 6.93
N GLU A 333 19.92 0.16 7.46
CA GLU A 333 21.01 -0.82 7.29
C GLU A 333 21.19 -1.19 5.81
N ALA A 334 20.11 -1.50 5.10
CA ALA A 334 20.11 -1.85 3.68
C ALA A 334 20.73 -0.73 2.84
N SER A 335 20.22 0.50 2.95
CA SER A 335 20.72 1.68 2.25
C SER A 335 22.24 1.87 2.46
N SER A 336 22.70 1.70 3.71
CA SER A 336 24.14 1.83 4.06
C SER A 336 25.01 0.74 3.46
N LEU A 337 24.52 -0.50 3.40
CA LEU A 337 25.28 -1.65 2.90
C LEU A 337 25.33 -1.71 1.37
N GLN A 338 24.25 -1.34 0.71
CA GLN A 338 24.10 -1.37 -0.74
C GLN A 338 24.84 -0.20 -1.41
N GLY A 339 24.83 0.98 -0.81
CA GLY A 339 25.48 2.16 -1.40
C GLY A 339 24.83 2.54 -2.73
N GLY A 340 25.62 2.68 -3.80
CA GLY A 340 25.10 3.01 -5.14
C GLY A 340 24.29 4.32 -5.16
N ALA A 341 23.09 4.28 -5.72
CA ALA A 341 22.16 5.44 -5.73
C ALA A 341 21.80 5.90 -4.33
N ASN A 342 21.63 4.98 -3.38
CA ASN A 342 21.28 5.28 -1.99
C ASN A 342 22.26 6.29 -1.34
N ALA A 343 23.54 6.28 -1.73
CA ALA A 343 24.55 7.18 -1.19
C ALA A 343 24.31 8.66 -1.58
N THR A 344 23.46 8.93 -2.56
CA THR A 344 23.13 10.27 -3.07
C THR A 344 21.69 10.69 -2.81
N HIS A 345 20.88 9.82 -2.22
CA HIS A 345 19.50 10.12 -1.85
C HIS A 345 19.44 11.26 -0.84
N ARG A 346 18.39 12.06 -0.94
CA ARG A 346 18.08 13.18 -0.04
C ARG A 346 17.09 12.80 1.03
N GLY A 347 16.31 11.74 0.77
CA GLY A 347 15.34 11.17 1.70
C GLY A 347 15.99 10.56 2.94
N ASP A 348 15.20 10.39 4.00
CA ASP A 348 15.59 9.63 5.18
C ASP A 348 15.44 8.14 4.88
N PRO A 349 16.53 7.35 4.81
CA PRO A 349 16.46 5.93 4.47
C PRO A 349 15.60 5.10 5.43
N ALA A 350 15.32 5.60 6.64
CA ALA A 350 14.41 4.91 7.55
C ALA A 350 12.98 4.81 7.00
N LEU A 351 12.60 5.67 6.06
CA LEU A 351 11.27 5.73 5.44
C LEU A 351 11.13 4.85 4.21
N ASP A 352 12.23 4.30 3.68
CA ASP A 352 12.20 3.46 2.49
C ASP A 352 11.36 2.21 2.72
N THR A 353 10.61 1.83 1.70
CA THR A 353 9.69 0.69 1.72
C THR A 353 9.95 -0.30 0.58
N ALA A 354 10.77 0.08 -0.39
CA ALA A 354 11.15 -0.75 -1.53
C ALA A 354 12.67 -0.78 -1.70
N ASP A 355 13.18 -1.93 -2.11
CA ASP A 355 14.59 -2.28 -2.28
C ASP A 355 14.83 -2.54 -3.78
N PHE A 356 14.93 -1.47 -4.54
CA PHE A 356 15.15 -1.54 -5.98
C PHE A 356 16.64 -1.68 -6.32
N ALA A 357 16.96 -1.61 -7.62
CA ALA A 357 18.32 -1.80 -8.07
C ALA A 357 19.30 -0.74 -7.50
N ASP A 358 20.40 -1.20 -6.87
CA ASP A 358 21.41 -0.34 -6.22
C ASP A 358 22.00 0.73 -7.16
N THR A 359 21.99 0.49 -8.46
CA THR A 359 22.55 1.42 -9.47
C THR A 359 21.61 2.59 -9.76
N ALA A 360 20.33 2.33 -9.85
CA ALA A 360 19.22 3.29 -9.99
C ALA A 360 17.91 2.50 -9.97
N PRO A 361 16.86 2.96 -9.27
CA PRO A 361 16.81 4.20 -8.50
C PRO A 361 17.35 4.10 -7.08
N GLY A 362 17.76 2.92 -6.58
CA GLY A 362 18.06 2.65 -5.18
C GLY A 362 16.79 2.38 -4.36
N ASN A 363 16.91 2.43 -3.03
CA ASN A 363 15.78 2.23 -2.13
C ASN A 363 14.89 3.47 -2.11
N LEU A 364 13.58 3.28 -2.16
CA LEU A 364 12.61 4.38 -2.20
C LEU A 364 11.46 4.15 -1.22
N ARG A 365 10.83 5.22 -0.81
CA ARG A 365 9.53 5.20 -0.16
C ARG A 365 8.43 5.14 -1.23
N ALA A 366 8.02 3.94 -1.64
CA ALA A 366 7.03 3.72 -2.69
C ALA A 366 5.64 3.36 -2.14
N ASP A 367 5.59 2.72 -0.94
CA ASP A 367 4.37 2.17 -0.35
C ASP A 367 3.85 3.06 0.78
N TYR A 368 2.56 3.33 0.76
CA TYR A 368 1.93 4.30 1.68
C TYR A 368 0.66 3.75 2.33
N VAL A 369 0.47 4.11 3.61
CA VAL A 369 -0.79 3.99 4.34
C VAL A 369 -1.08 5.36 4.94
N LEU A 370 -1.98 6.13 4.32
CA LEU A 370 -2.25 7.53 4.61
C LEU A 370 -3.67 7.71 5.15
N PRO A 371 -3.88 7.69 6.48
CA PRO A 371 -5.20 7.88 7.07
C PRO A 371 -5.69 9.33 6.97
N SER A 372 -7.02 9.49 6.92
CA SER A 372 -7.65 10.78 7.10
C SER A 372 -7.38 11.34 8.51
N ARG A 373 -7.29 12.67 8.65
CA ARG A 373 -7.07 13.34 9.95
C ARG A 373 -8.11 13.00 11.02
N GLY A 374 -9.24 12.45 10.64
CA GLY A 374 -10.27 11.95 11.56
C GLY A 374 -9.98 10.58 12.17
N LEU A 375 -8.88 9.92 11.77
CA LEU A 375 -8.41 8.63 12.29
C LEU A 375 -7.07 8.84 13.01
N PRO A 376 -7.05 8.97 14.35
CA PRO A 376 -5.81 9.14 15.09
C PRO A 376 -4.86 7.96 14.92
N VAL A 377 -3.63 8.23 14.53
CA VAL A 377 -2.54 7.26 14.45
C VAL A 377 -2.04 6.94 15.86
N ARG A 378 -1.85 5.67 16.18
CA ARG A 378 -1.26 5.18 17.43
C ARG A 378 0.16 4.70 17.24
N ASP A 379 0.40 4.00 16.15
CA ASP A 379 1.70 3.42 15.82
C ASP A 379 1.79 3.19 14.30
N ALA A 380 3.00 3.05 13.77
CA ALA A 380 3.25 2.76 12.35
C ALA A 380 4.63 2.14 12.19
N GLY A 381 4.81 1.33 11.16
CA GLY A 381 6.11 0.73 10.87
C GLY A 381 6.18 0.09 9.49
N VAL A 382 7.40 -0.24 9.11
CA VAL A 382 7.74 -1.01 7.92
C VAL A 382 8.33 -2.34 8.36
N PHE A 383 7.83 -3.45 7.80
CA PHE A 383 8.38 -4.77 8.08
C PHE A 383 9.69 -4.97 7.28
N TRP A 384 10.74 -4.39 7.77
CA TRP A 384 12.09 -4.54 7.24
C TRP A 384 13.07 -4.79 8.39
N PRO A 385 13.21 -6.04 8.84
CA PRO A 385 14.14 -6.40 9.92
C PRO A 385 15.60 -6.26 9.48
N THR A 386 16.47 -5.87 10.42
CA THR A 386 17.93 -5.83 10.20
C THR A 386 18.50 -7.23 9.96
N GLN A 387 19.68 -7.33 9.36
CA GLN A 387 20.34 -8.63 9.11
C GLN A 387 20.61 -9.43 10.39
N ALA A 388 20.73 -8.76 11.54
CA ALA A 388 20.90 -9.42 12.83
C ALA A 388 19.61 -10.08 13.36
N ASP A 389 18.44 -9.66 12.88
CA ASP A 389 17.15 -10.27 13.24
C ASP A 389 16.93 -11.56 12.43
N PRO A 390 16.60 -12.70 13.06
CA PRO A 390 16.26 -13.93 12.34
C PRO A 390 15.14 -13.80 11.30
N LEU A 391 14.30 -12.79 11.40
CA LEU A 391 13.24 -12.51 10.44
C LEU A 391 13.75 -11.85 9.15
N SER A 392 15.00 -11.39 9.10
CA SER A 392 15.63 -10.88 7.87
C SER A 392 15.61 -11.88 6.71
N ARG A 393 15.50 -13.18 7.01
CA ARG A 393 15.29 -14.23 6.01
C ARG A 393 14.01 -14.06 5.18
N LEU A 394 13.04 -13.27 5.65
CA LEU A 394 11.77 -13.02 4.96
C LEU A 394 11.87 -11.91 3.94
N THR A 395 12.72 -10.93 4.17
CA THR A 395 12.98 -9.83 3.24
C THR A 395 14.18 -10.12 2.34
N GLY A 396 15.27 -10.68 2.91
CA GLY A 396 16.47 -11.11 2.18
C GLY A 396 17.15 -9.98 1.40
N THR A 397 17.88 -10.39 0.37
CA THR A 397 18.48 -9.55 -0.67
C THR A 397 18.18 -10.20 -2.01
N TYR A 398 18.33 -9.46 -3.12
CA TYR A 398 18.08 -10.02 -4.46
C TYR A 398 18.86 -11.31 -4.74
N PRO A 399 18.23 -12.40 -5.27
CA PRO A 399 16.79 -12.53 -5.54
C PRO A 399 15.97 -12.64 -4.24
N PHE A 400 14.97 -11.78 -4.09
CA PHE A 400 14.18 -11.70 -2.87
C PHE A 400 13.35 -12.97 -2.61
N PRO A 401 13.29 -13.45 -1.35
CA PRO A 401 12.44 -14.60 -1.01
C PRO A 401 10.95 -14.26 -0.97
N SER A 402 10.61 -12.98 -0.81
CA SER A 402 9.23 -12.47 -0.78
C SER A 402 8.98 -11.49 -1.93
N SER A 403 9.38 -10.25 -1.74
CA SER A 403 9.18 -9.11 -2.63
C SER A 403 10.34 -8.14 -2.49
N ASP A 404 10.57 -7.31 -3.47
CA ASP A 404 11.41 -6.10 -3.41
C ASP A 404 10.71 -4.96 -2.65
N HIS A 405 9.44 -5.08 -2.32
CA HIS A 405 8.72 -4.20 -1.41
C HIS A 405 8.63 -4.77 0.01
N ARG A 406 8.31 -3.90 0.95
CA ARG A 406 8.14 -4.22 2.37
C ARG A 406 6.72 -3.88 2.81
N LEU A 407 6.13 -4.75 3.66
CA LEU A 407 4.82 -4.48 4.23
C LEU A 407 4.88 -3.22 5.10
N VAL A 408 4.00 -2.27 4.81
CA VAL A 408 3.81 -1.02 5.59
C VAL A 408 2.51 -1.12 6.36
N TRP A 409 2.54 -0.78 7.65
CA TRP A 409 1.36 -0.84 8.51
C TRP A 409 1.18 0.41 9.37
N VAL A 410 -0.08 0.70 9.72
CA VAL A 410 -0.47 1.80 10.61
C VAL A 410 -1.57 1.34 11.55
N ASP A 411 -1.39 1.57 12.84
CA ASP A 411 -2.40 1.34 13.87
C ASP A 411 -3.24 2.61 14.09
N LEU A 412 -4.52 2.49 13.86
CA LEU A 412 -5.50 3.58 13.93
C LEU A 412 -6.45 3.40 15.11
N ARG A 413 -6.93 4.51 15.66
CA ARG A 413 -8.05 4.51 16.59
C ARG A 413 -9.36 4.75 15.84
N VAL A 414 -10.28 3.80 15.98
CA VAL A 414 -11.64 3.87 15.40
C VAL A 414 -12.66 3.79 16.54
N GLY A 415 -13.47 4.85 16.71
CA GLY A 415 -14.46 4.91 17.78
C GLY A 415 -14.95 6.31 18.05
#